data_929658224b553094249fe6a9d4d5fce3
#
_entry.id   929658224b553094249fe6a9d4d5fce3
#
_cell.length_a   1.000
_cell.length_b   1.000
_cell.length_c   1.000
_cell.angle_alpha   90.00
_cell.angle_beta   90.00
_cell.angle_gamma   90.00
#
_symmetry.space_group_name_H-M   'P 1'
#
loop_
_entity.id
_entity.type
_entity.pdbx_description
1 polymer ?
#
loop_
_entity_poly.entity_id
_entity_poly.type
_entity_poly.pdbx_seq_one_letter_code
_entity_poly.pdbx_strand_id
1 'polypeptide(L)'
;MTPLKLLPLKEFQNRQKSIETVESLAITASMMSIKSESDEKKKKAKECKENGNKSFQKKKYEEAENFYSNGLKLHPGFRQLWTNRAICRNTMRKYQDAISDCDSALSIDPKCSKSMIQKGNAYLGLGLFDDAKVCYESLRSMGNEVEANTYLKKLENAQV
;
A
#
# COMPACT_ATOMS: atom_id res chain seq x y z
N MET A 1 -4.26 -67.91 -7.32
CA MET A 1 -3.61 -66.78 -6.73
C MET A 1 -2.33 -66.47 -7.51
N THR A 2 -2.34 -65.49 -8.35
CA THR A 2 -1.14 -64.99 -9.08
C THR A 2 -0.25 -64.19 -8.13
N PRO A 3 1.04 -64.55 -7.97
CA PRO A 3 1.92 -63.81 -7.09
C PRO A 3 2.11 -62.35 -7.63
N LEU A 4 1.91 -61.35 -6.77
CA LEU A 4 2.26 -59.97 -7.05
C LEU A 4 3.76 -59.94 -7.40
N LYS A 5 4.09 -59.64 -8.68
CA LYS A 5 5.46 -59.38 -9.10
C LYS A 5 5.91 -58.08 -8.47
N LEU A 6 6.72 -58.16 -7.42
CA LEU A 6 7.43 -57.01 -6.89
C LEU A 6 8.33 -56.46 -7.99
N LEU A 7 8.18 -55.16 -8.30
CA LEU A 7 9.05 -54.46 -9.24
C LEU A 7 10.50 -54.49 -8.73
N PRO A 8 11.49 -54.65 -9.62
CA PRO A 8 12.89 -54.58 -9.24
C PRO A 8 13.22 -53.25 -8.56
N LEU A 9 14.01 -53.25 -7.52
CA LEU A 9 14.37 -52.12 -6.70
C LEU A 9 14.79 -50.87 -7.52
N LYS A 10 15.52 -51.10 -8.61
CA LYS A 10 15.95 -50.04 -9.56
C LYS A 10 14.77 -49.36 -10.29
N GLU A 11 13.75 -50.09 -10.66
CA GLU A 11 12.55 -49.53 -11.31
C GLU A 11 11.70 -48.76 -10.32
N PHE A 12 11.62 -49.20 -9.07
CA PHE A 12 10.97 -48.44 -8.01
C PHE A 12 11.68 -47.10 -7.74
N GLN A 13 13.03 -47.11 -7.63
CA GLN A 13 13.83 -45.90 -7.44
C GLN A 13 13.74 -44.93 -8.63
N ASN A 14 13.69 -45.44 -9.86
CA ASN A 14 13.53 -44.63 -11.05
C ASN A 14 12.14 -43.98 -11.12
N ARG A 15 11.08 -44.69 -10.74
CA ARG A 15 9.73 -44.12 -10.64
C ARG A 15 9.64 -43.07 -9.57
N GLN A 16 10.28 -43.26 -8.42
CA GLN A 16 10.29 -42.28 -7.33
C GLN A 16 10.99 -41.00 -7.75
N LYS A 17 12.15 -41.07 -8.42
CA LYS A 17 12.83 -39.90 -9.00
C LYS A 17 12.01 -39.21 -10.06
N SER A 18 11.25 -39.93 -10.89
CA SER A 18 10.38 -39.32 -11.89
C SER A 18 9.19 -38.59 -11.25
N ILE A 19 8.63 -39.13 -10.16
CA ILE A 19 7.56 -38.48 -9.40
C ILE A 19 8.07 -37.17 -8.75
N GLU A 20 9.22 -37.24 -8.08
CA GLU A 20 9.85 -36.06 -7.44
C GLU A 20 10.16 -34.94 -8.46
N THR A 21 10.61 -35.30 -9.68
CA THR A 21 10.86 -34.32 -10.75
C THR A 21 9.58 -33.73 -11.28
N VAL A 22 8.51 -34.47 -11.45
CA VAL A 22 7.21 -33.96 -11.92
C VAL A 22 6.57 -33.05 -10.87
N GLU A 23 6.62 -33.43 -9.60
CA GLU A 23 6.14 -32.61 -8.49
C GLU A 23 6.91 -31.30 -8.39
N SER A 24 8.24 -31.34 -8.50
CA SER A 24 9.11 -30.14 -8.51
C SER A 24 8.79 -29.20 -9.68
N LEU A 25 8.55 -29.75 -10.88
CA LEU A 25 8.16 -28.96 -12.06
C LEU A 25 6.76 -28.35 -11.90
N ALA A 26 5.82 -29.08 -11.31
CA ALA A 26 4.46 -28.58 -11.04
C ALA A 26 4.48 -27.42 -10.03
N ILE A 27 5.29 -27.54 -8.97
CA ILE A 27 5.47 -26.49 -7.96
C ILE A 27 6.10 -25.25 -8.59
N THR A 28 7.16 -25.40 -9.39
CA THR A 28 7.81 -24.28 -10.08
C THR A 28 6.87 -23.58 -11.06
N ALA A 29 6.09 -24.33 -11.83
CA ALA A 29 5.09 -23.75 -12.75
C ALA A 29 4.00 -22.98 -11.98
N SER A 30 3.53 -23.54 -10.86
CA SER A 30 2.56 -22.85 -9.99
C SER A 30 3.13 -21.57 -9.38
N MET A 31 4.37 -21.60 -8.90
CA MET A 31 5.05 -20.41 -8.37
C MET A 31 5.26 -19.33 -9.44
N MET A 32 5.59 -19.72 -10.68
CA MET A 32 5.73 -18.79 -11.81
C MET A 32 4.38 -18.14 -12.16
N SER A 33 3.29 -18.89 -12.13
CA SER A 33 1.93 -18.39 -12.38
C SER A 33 1.51 -17.37 -11.30
N ILE A 34 1.74 -17.68 -10.02
CA ILE A 34 1.44 -16.80 -8.89
C ILE A 34 2.26 -15.50 -9.00
N LYS A 35 3.54 -15.59 -9.35
CA LYS A 35 4.41 -14.42 -9.53
C LYS A 35 3.91 -13.53 -10.68
N SER A 36 3.54 -14.12 -11.82
CA SER A 36 3.00 -13.40 -12.98
C SER A 36 1.70 -12.66 -12.62
N GLU A 37 0.79 -13.29 -11.88
CA GLU A 37 -0.45 -12.67 -11.43
C GLU A 37 -0.19 -11.51 -10.44
N SER A 38 0.76 -11.68 -9.52
CA SER A 38 1.18 -10.62 -8.58
C SER A 38 1.77 -9.42 -9.32
N ASP A 39 2.60 -9.65 -10.33
CA ASP A 39 3.22 -8.56 -11.09
C ASP A 39 2.19 -7.81 -11.97
N GLU A 40 1.21 -8.51 -12.51
CA GLU A 40 0.10 -7.90 -13.24
C GLU A 40 -0.79 -7.05 -12.33
N LYS A 41 -1.10 -7.51 -11.11
CA LYS A 41 -1.83 -6.73 -10.10
C LYS A 41 -1.07 -5.45 -9.72
N LYS A 42 0.25 -5.53 -9.54
CA LYS A 42 1.09 -4.35 -9.25
C LYS A 42 1.09 -3.36 -10.41
N LYS A 43 1.16 -3.83 -11.65
CA LYS A 43 1.09 -3.00 -12.85
C LYS A 43 -0.23 -2.24 -12.91
N LYS A 44 -1.36 -2.94 -12.78
CA LYS A 44 -2.71 -2.34 -12.76
C LYS A 44 -2.89 -1.33 -11.61
N ALA A 45 -2.30 -1.61 -10.44
CA ALA A 45 -2.34 -0.67 -9.32
C ALA A 45 -1.57 0.63 -9.62
N LYS A 46 -0.45 0.56 -10.34
CA LYS A 46 0.28 1.75 -10.83
C LYS A 46 -0.55 2.55 -11.82
N GLU A 47 -1.21 1.89 -12.76
CA GLU A 47 -2.13 2.55 -13.72
C GLU A 47 -3.29 3.25 -12.99
N CYS A 48 -3.87 2.60 -11.98
CA CYS A 48 -4.87 3.24 -11.12
C CYS A 48 -4.33 4.49 -10.44
N LYS A 49 -3.11 4.46 -9.89
CA LYS A 49 -2.47 5.63 -9.29
C LYS A 49 -2.35 6.78 -10.28
N GLU A 50 -1.90 6.51 -11.49
CA GLU A 50 -1.70 7.53 -12.51
C GLU A 50 -3.02 8.14 -13.00
N ASN A 51 -4.04 7.31 -13.20
CA ASN A 51 -5.38 7.79 -13.55
C ASN A 51 -6.00 8.62 -12.42
N GLY A 52 -5.84 8.18 -11.17
CA GLY A 52 -6.24 8.95 -10.00
C GLY A 52 -5.54 10.31 -9.92
N ASN A 53 -4.24 10.37 -10.19
CA ASN A 53 -3.49 11.63 -10.23
C ASN A 53 -4.01 12.56 -11.32
N LYS A 54 -4.32 12.05 -12.51
CA LYS A 54 -4.90 12.84 -13.62
C LYS A 54 -6.27 13.38 -13.24
N SER A 55 -7.13 12.58 -12.61
CA SER A 55 -8.45 13.02 -12.14
C SER A 55 -8.33 14.06 -11.03
N PHE A 56 -7.39 13.89 -10.10
CA PHE A 56 -7.10 14.86 -9.05
C PHE A 56 -6.66 16.23 -9.62
N GLN A 57 -5.77 16.24 -10.61
CA GLN A 57 -5.35 17.46 -11.31
C GLN A 57 -6.50 18.18 -11.99
N LYS A 58 -7.50 17.44 -12.49
CA LYS A 58 -8.74 17.98 -13.06
C LYS A 58 -9.78 18.37 -11.99
N LYS A 59 -9.42 18.33 -10.70
CA LYS A 59 -10.29 18.59 -9.54
C LYS A 59 -11.49 17.64 -9.43
N LYS A 60 -11.43 16.47 -10.08
CA LYS A 60 -12.43 15.41 -9.99
C LYS A 60 -12.07 14.47 -8.83
N TYR A 61 -12.28 14.94 -7.61
CA TYR A 61 -11.76 14.31 -6.40
C TYR A 61 -12.41 12.96 -6.10
N GLU A 62 -13.73 12.80 -6.32
CA GLU A 62 -14.42 11.53 -6.13
C GLU A 62 -13.95 10.48 -7.14
N GLU A 63 -13.71 10.87 -8.39
CA GLU A 63 -13.17 9.99 -9.42
C GLU A 63 -11.75 9.55 -9.06
N ALA A 64 -10.92 10.49 -8.55
CA ALA A 64 -9.57 10.19 -8.08
C ALA A 64 -9.60 9.22 -6.89
N GLU A 65 -10.47 9.43 -5.90
CA GLU A 65 -10.64 8.53 -4.74
C GLU A 65 -11.00 7.11 -5.19
N ASN A 66 -11.87 6.97 -6.19
CA ASN A 66 -12.26 5.68 -6.77
C ASN A 66 -11.07 4.97 -7.44
N PHE A 67 -10.26 5.68 -8.24
CA PHE A 67 -9.06 5.11 -8.84
C PHE A 67 -8.06 4.63 -7.78
N TYR A 68 -7.77 5.44 -6.76
CA TYR A 68 -6.88 5.03 -5.68
C TYR A 68 -7.42 3.82 -4.91
N SER A 69 -8.72 3.78 -4.64
CA SER A 69 -9.37 2.66 -3.96
C SER A 69 -9.29 1.36 -4.77
N ASN A 70 -9.48 1.42 -6.08
CA ASN A 70 -9.33 0.28 -6.97
C ASN A 70 -7.88 -0.22 -7.02
N GLY A 71 -6.92 0.69 -7.04
CA GLY A 71 -5.50 0.35 -6.95
C GLY A 71 -5.14 -0.35 -5.63
N LEU A 72 -5.73 0.09 -4.51
CA LEU A 72 -5.53 -0.52 -3.19
C LEU A 72 -6.13 -1.92 -3.06
N LYS A 73 -7.26 -2.19 -3.75
CA LYS A 73 -7.81 -3.56 -3.83
C LYS A 73 -6.85 -4.51 -4.55
N LEU A 74 -6.11 -4.03 -5.55
CA LEU A 74 -5.14 -4.82 -6.30
C LEU A 74 -3.82 -4.98 -5.56
N HIS A 75 -3.35 -3.93 -4.87
CA HIS A 75 -2.08 -3.91 -4.17
C HIS A 75 -2.15 -3.06 -2.88
N PRO A 76 -2.63 -3.65 -1.75
CA PRO A 76 -2.77 -2.94 -0.48
C PRO A 76 -1.45 -2.39 0.08
N GLY A 77 -0.31 -3.02 -0.24
CA GLY A 77 1.02 -2.56 0.17
C GLY A 77 1.56 -1.35 -0.60
N PHE A 78 0.80 -0.80 -1.54
CA PHE A 78 1.25 0.35 -2.33
C PHE A 78 1.01 1.66 -1.57
N ARG A 79 1.95 2.02 -0.70
CA ARG A 79 1.88 3.19 0.20
C ARG A 79 1.41 4.48 -0.47
N GLN A 80 1.91 4.78 -1.68
CA GLN A 80 1.55 6.03 -2.37
C GLN A 80 0.05 6.14 -2.68
N LEU A 81 -0.66 5.03 -2.87
CA LEU A 81 -2.11 5.05 -3.08
C LEU A 81 -2.85 5.48 -1.82
N TRP A 82 -2.45 5.00 -0.65
CA TRP A 82 -2.98 5.44 0.64
C TRP A 82 -2.75 6.93 0.85
N THR A 83 -1.50 7.40 0.66
CA THR A 83 -1.17 8.83 0.83
C THR A 83 -1.95 9.72 -0.15
N ASN A 84 -2.04 9.34 -1.43
CA ASN A 84 -2.75 10.12 -2.43
C ASN A 84 -4.25 10.13 -2.18
N ARG A 85 -4.84 9.02 -1.71
CA ARG A 85 -6.25 8.99 -1.31
C ARG A 85 -6.51 9.85 -0.08
N ALA A 86 -5.59 9.86 0.89
CA ALA A 86 -5.67 10.77 2.04
C ALA A 86 -5.68 12.25 1.63
N ILE A 87 -4.82 12.64 0.68
CA ILE A 87 -4.80 14.00 0.14
C ILE A 87 -6.15 14.34 -0.50
N CYS A 88 -6.69 13.42 -1.30
CA CYS A 88 -7.97 13.58 -1.95
C CYS A 88 -9.10 13.78 -0.92
N ARG A 89 -9.12 12.93 0.12
CA ARG A 89 -10.09 12.98 1.22
C ARG A 89 -9.98 14.26 2.04
N ASN A 90 -8.76 14.71 2.34
CA ASN A 90 -8.54 16.02 2.99
C ASN A 90 -9.12 17.16 2.16
N THR A 91 -8.92 17.15 0.85
CA THR A 91 -9.45 18.17 -0.06
C THR A 91 -10.98 18.17 -0.07
N MET A 92 -11.60 16.99 0.06
CA MET A 92 -13.05 16.83 0.18
C MET A 92 -13.59 17.00 1.61
N ARG A 93 -12.74 17.37 2.57
CA ARG A 93 -13.06 17.50 4.00
C ARG A 93 -13.50 16.20 4.68
N LYS A 94 -13.17 15.04 4.11
CA LYS A 94 -13.37 13.71 4.70
C LYS A 94 -12.20 13.39 5.64
N TYR A 95 -12.04 14.18 6.70
CA TYR A 95 -10.83 14.19 7.51
C TYR A 95 -10.60 12.87 8.26
N GLN A 96 -11.64 12.26 8.81
CA GLN A 96 -11.53 11.01 9.54
C GLN A 96 -11.05 9.86 8.64
N ASP A 97 -11.57 9.79 7.41
CA ASP A 97 -11.15 8.81 6.43
C ASP A 97 -9.70 9.07 5.96
N ALA A 98 -9.31 10.35 5.87
CA ALA A 98 -7.94 10.72 5.54
C ALA A 98 -6.94 10.29 6.63
N ILE A 99 -7.29 10.42 7.91
CA ILE A 99 -6.47 9.95 9.03
C ILE A 99 -6.26 8.43 8.93
N SER A 100 -7.32 7.66 8.70
CA SER A 100 -7.24 6.21 8.53
C SER A 100 -6.33 5.79 7.37
N ASP A 101 -6.39 6.50 6.24
CA ASP A 101 -5.48 6.28 5.11
C ASP A 101 -4.04 6.61 5.45
N CYS A 102 -3.80 7.71 6.19
CA CYS A 102 -2.46 8.07 6.64
C CYS A 102 -1.89 7.02 7.59
N ASP A 103 -2.69 6.47 8.50
CA ASP A 103 -2.27 5.40 9.41
C ASP A 103 -1.89 4.14 8.63
N SER A 104 -2.66 3.78 7.61
CA SER A 104 -2.33 2.68 6.70
C SER A 104 -1.02 2.93 5.95
N ALA A 105 -0.79 4.15 5.47
CA ALA A 105 0.46 4.51 4.79
C ALA A 105 1.67 4.48 5.75
N LEU A 106 1.50 4.95 6.99
CA LEU A 106 2.54 4.98 8.02
C LEU A 106 2.84 3.60 8.60
N SER A 107 1.89 2.68 8.58
CA SER A 107 2.14 1.27 8.93
C SER A 107 3.06 0.58 7.92
N ILE A 108 3.02 0.99 6.65
CA ILE A 108 3.90 0.48 5.59
C ILE A 108 5.27 1.18 5.63
N ASP A 109 5.28 2.49 5.84
CA ASP A 109 6.50 3.31 5.92
C ASP A 109 6.36 4.36 7.04
N PRO A 110 6.86 4.04 8.25
CA PRO A 110 6.76 4.95 9.40
C PRO A 110 7.47 6.29 9.23
N LYS A 111 8.38 6.40 8.25
CA LYS A 111 9.13 7.64 7.96
C LYS A 111 8.55 8.44 6.80
N CYS A 112 7.33 8.14 6.36
CA CYS A 112 6.67 8.88 5.30
C CYS A 112 6.21 10.27 5.77
N SER A 113 7.05 11.29 5.61
CA SER A 113 6.73 12.69 5.96
C SER A 113 5.44 13.17 5.32
N LYS A 114 5.22 12.83 4.05
CA LYS A 114 4.01 13.23 3.32
C LYS A 114 2.73 12.72 3.99
N SER A 115 2.72 11.46 4.44
CA SER A 115 1.57 10.91 5.17
C SER A 115 1.40 11.55 6.55
N MET A 116 2.50 11.83 7.25
CA MET A 116 2.46 12.51 8.55
C MET A 116 1.90 13.93 8.41
N ILE A 117 2.31 14.69 7.38
CA ILE A 117 1.77 16.02 7.08
C ILE A 117 0.27 15.93 6.79
N GLN A 118 -0.17 14.97 5.98
CA GLN A 118 -1.59 14.83 5.64
C GLN A 118 -2.43 14.45 6.86
N LYS A 119 -1.88 13.63 7.77
CA LYS A 119 -2.53 13.31 9.04
C LYS A 119 -2.69 14.55 9.92
N GLY A 120 -1.65 15.35 10.06
CA GLY A 120 -1.70 16.64 10.77
C GLY A 120 -2.70 17.61 10.15
N ASN A 121 -2.74 17.72 8.81
CA ASN A 121 -3.72 18.54 8.10
C ASN A 121 -5.17 18.07 8.35
N ALA A 122 -5.40 16.77 8.44
CA ALA A 122 -6.73 16.23 8.75
C ALA A 122 -7.15 16.57 10.19
N TYR A 123 -6.25 16.42 11.16
CA TYR A 123 -6.51 16.84 12.54
C TYR A 123 -6.78 18.37 12.64
N LEU A 124 -6.00 19.16 11.92
CA LEU A 124 -6.23 20.60 11.84
C LEU A 124 -7.63 20.93 11.28
N GLY A 125 -8.04 20.20 10.22
CA GLY A 125 -9.37 20.34 9.63
C GLY A 125 -10.52 19.95 10.57
N LEU A 126 -10.27 19.07 11.54
CA LEU A 126 -11.19 18.69 12.61
C LEU A 126 -11.15 19.63 13.82
N GLY A 127 -10.22 20.63 13.84
CA GLY A 127 -9.99 21.48 15.01
C GLY A 127 -9.23 20.80 16.15
N LEU A 128 -8.63 19.64 15.91
CA LEU A 128 -7.84 18.86 16.88
C LEU A 128 -6.39 19.34 16.85
N PHE A 129 -6.15 20.53 17.40
CA PHE A 129 -4.88 21.25 17.28
C PHE A 129 -3.71 20.53 17.94
N ASP A 130 -3.94 19.90 19.10
CA ASP A 130 -2.91 19.17 19.84
C ASP A 130 -2.45 17.94 19.05
N ASP A 131 -3.37 17.19 18.45
CA ASP A 131 -3.05 16.03 17.59
C ASP A 131 -2.31 16.45 16.33
N ALA A 132 -2.71 17.56 15.71
CA ALA A 132 -2.02 18.13 14.57
C ALA A 132 -0.57 18.53 14.93
N LYS A 133 -0.38 19.14 16.11
CA LYS A 133 0.93 19.53 16.63
C LYS A 133 1.85 18.30 16.78
N VAL A 134 1.36 17.23 17.39
CA VAL A 134 2.11 15.97 17.55
C VAL A 134 2.56 15.44 16.19
N CYS A 135 1.69 15.45 15.18
CA CYS A 135 2.05 15.02 13.83
C CYS A 135 3.17 15.88 13.23
N TYR A 136 3.09 17.19 13.36
CA TYR A 136 4.10 18.10 12.79
C TYR A 136 5.42 18.07 13.57
N GLU A 137 5.40 17.88 14.89
CA GLU A 137 6.60 17.67 15.69
C GLU A 137 7.31 16.36 15.33
N SER A 138 6.56 15.32 15.00
CA SER A 138 7.11 14.04 14.55
C SER A 138 7.95 14.16 13.28
N LEU A 139 7.72 15.17 12.44
CA LEU A 139 8.55 15.45 11.26
C LEU A 139 10.00 15.78 11.63
N ARG A 140 10.25 16.38 12.79
CA ARG A 140 11.61 16.66 13.29
C ARG A 140 12.38 15.37 13.53
N SER A 141 11.73 14.39 14.15
CA SER A 141 12.35 13.07 14.38
C SER A 141 12.64 12.31 13.09
N MET A 142 11.93 12.66 12.00
CA MET A 142 12.16 12.14 10.64
C MET A 142 13.24 12.91 9.87
N GLY A 143 13.87 13.94 10.47
CA GLY A 143 14.88 14.79 9.82
C GLY A 143 14.30 15.91 8.94
N ASN A 144 12.99 16.18 9.01
CA ASN A 144 12.30 17.20 8.20
C ASN A 144 11.97 18.46 9.02
N GLU A 145 13.00 19.07 9.58
CA GLU A 145 12.86 20.20 10.50
C GLU A 145 12.23 21.45 9.83
N VAL A 146 12.60 21.74 8.61
CA VAL A 146 12.07 22.90 7.86
C VAL A 146 10.57 22.75 7.61
N GLU A 147 10.13 21.55 7.21
CA GLU A 147 8.71 21.27 7.02
C GLU A 147 7.97 21.32 8.36
N ALA A 148 8.52 20.72 9.43
CA ALA A 148 7.94 20.79 10.76
C ALA A 148 7.68 22.22 11.21
N ASN A 149 8.68 23.09 11.13
CA ASN A 149 8.55 24.49 11.50
C ASN A 149 7.52 25.24 10.66
N THR A 150 7.45 24.94 9.36
CA THR A 150 6.46 25.54 8.46
C THR A 150 5.03 25.20 8.87
N TYR A 151 4.77 23.92 9.17
CA TYR A 151 3.42 23.48 9.55
C TYR A 151 3.05 23.88 10.98
N LEU A 152 4.01 23.88 11.92
CA LEU A 152 3.77 24.40 13.28
C LEU A 152 3.41 25.88 13.28
N LYS A 153 4.10 26.71 12.47
CA LYS A 153 3.75 28.12 12.31
C LYS A 153 2.35 28.31 11.71
N LYS A 154 1.95 27.47 10.75
CA LYS A 154 0.58 27.48 10.21
C LYS A 154 -0.46 27.13 11.28
N LEU A 155 -0.12 26.18 12.17
CA LEU A 155 -0.98 25.77 13.27
C LEU A 155 -1.19 26.91 14.26
N GLU A 156 -0.12 27.60 14.66
CA GLU A 156 -0.20 28.77 15.54
C GLU A 156 -1.12 29.86 14.97
N ASN A 157 -1.00 30.15 13.67
CA ASN A 157 -1.85 31.14 13.00
C ASN A 157 -3.32 30.69 12.89
N ALA A 158 -3.63 29.42 12.95
CA ALA A 158 -4.99 28.90 12.88
C ALA A 158 -5.70 28.91 14.25
N GLN A 159 -4.97 29.10 15.35
CA GLN A 159 -5.51 29.16 16.72
C GLN A 159 -5.87 30.60 17.16
N VAL A 160 -5.49 31.61 16.38
CA VAL A 160 -5.79 33.02 16.62
C VAL A 160 -7.06 33.46 15.93
#